data_8566ab763c5e92aae68ccc8aa0c78dd8
#
_entry.id   8566ab763c5e92aae68ccc8aa0c78dd8
#
_cell.length_a   1.000
_cell.length_b   1.000
_cell.length_c   1.000
_cell.angle_alpha   90.00
_cell.angle_beta   90.00
_cell.angle_gamma   90.00
#
_symmetry.space_group_name_H-M   'P 1'
#
loop_
_entity.id
_entity.type
_entity.pdbx_description
1 polymer ?
#
loop_
_entity_poly.entity_id
_entity_poly.type
_entity_poly.pdbx_seq_one_letter_code
_entity_poly.pdbx_strand_id
1 'polypeptide(L)'
;MDSRLQDKILAGESKVLEFKEILPQGDKIAKTVIAFSNTSGGQLIIGVGDDRTIKGIDPDVDIFELQDRVASIIYDLCYPNILPEFYTTNVDGKLLFIIEVYRWNLL
;
A
#
# COMPACT_ATOMS: atom_id res chain seq x y z
N MET A 1 -17.58 3.06 4.64
CA MET A 1 -16.86 2.06 3.85
C MET A 1 -16.83 2.50 2.39
N ASP A 2 -15.68 2.37 1.75
CA ASP A 2 -15.56 2.73 0.35
C ASP A 2 -15.88 1.51 -0.54
N SER A 3 -17.06 1.52 -1.15
CA SER A 3 -17.48 0.42 -2.02
C SER A 3 -16.59 0.33 -3.27
N ARG A 4 -16.00 1.44 -3.72
CA ARG A 4 -15.08 1.42 -4.86
C ARG A 4 -13.78 0.68 -4.53
N LEU A 5 -13.28 0.85 -3.32
CA LEU A 5 -12.10 0.09 -2.90
C LEU A 5 -12.41 -1.39 -2.85
N GLN A 6 -13.56 -1.76 -2.31
CA GLN A 6 -13.99 -3.15 -2.24
C GLN A 6 -14.10 -3.75 -3.64
N ASP A 7 -14.66 -3.00 -4.59
CA ASP A 7 -14.77 -3.43 -5.99
C ASP A 7 -13.40 -3.62 -6.62
N LYS A 8 -12.46 -2.72 -6.35
CA LYS A 8 -11.08 -2.85 -6.84
C LYS A 8 -10.41 -4.11 -6.32
N ILE A 9 -10.61 -4.41 -5.03
CA ILE A 9 -10.02 -5.60 -4.42
C ILE A 9 -10.59 -6.85 -5.07
N LEU A 10 -11.89 -6.88 -5.29
CA LEU A 10 -12.54 -8.03 -5.93
C LEU A 10 -12.08 -8.23 -7.37
N ALA A 11 -11.78 -7.15 -8.07
CA ALA A 11 -11.25 -7.22 -9.43
C ALA A 11 -9.83 -7.78 -9.50
N GLY A 12 -9.06 -7.66 -8.40
CA GLY A 12 -7.74 -8.25 -8.29
C GLY A 12 -6.61 -7.28 -8.59
N GLU A 13 -5.38 -7.78 -8.45
CA GLU A 13 -4.18 -7.00 -8.71
C GLU A 13 -4.08 -6.55 -10.15
N SER A 14 -3.40 -5.44 -10.36
CA SER A 14 -3.14 -4.88 -11.68
C SER A 14 -1.82 -4.12 -11.62
N LYS A 15 -1.45 -3.45 -12.71
CA LYS A 15 -0.22 -2.64 -12.71
C LYS A 15 -0.30 -1.39 -11.83
N VAL A 16 -1.49 -1.06 -11.31
CA VAL A 16 -1.70 0.09 -10.40
C VAL A 16 -2.23 -0.34 -9.04
N LEU A 17 -2.30 -1.63 -8.77
CA LEU A 17 -2.89 -2.13 -7.54
C LEU A 17 -2.21 -3.43 -7.12
N GLU A 18 -1.59 -3.42 -5.95
CA GLU A 18 -0.93 -4.59 -5.40
C GLU A 18 -1.42 -4.84 -3.97
N PHE A 19 -1.60 -6.12 -3.64
CA PHE A 19 -2.06 -6.54 -2.32
C PHE A 19 -0.97 -7.30 -1.59
N LYS A 20 -0.89 -7.12 -0.28
CA LYS A 20 -0.09 -7.94 0.60
C LYS A 20 -0.88 -8.19 1.87
N GLU A 21 -0.83 -9.40 2.36
CA GLU A 21 -1.53 -9.73 3.61
C GLU A 21 -0.85 -9.06 4.79
N ILE A 22 0.48 -9.11 4.82
CA ILE A 22 1.30 -8.46 5.85
C ILE A 22 2.33 -7.58 5.15
N LEU A 23 2.99 -6.73 5.93
CA LEU A 23 4.00 -5.82 5.38
C LEU A 23 5.16 -6.64 4.82
N PRO A 24 5.51 -6.48 3.53
CA PRO A 24 6.65 -7.18 2.96
C PRO A 24 7.98 -6.60 3.45
N GLN A 25 9.07 -7.25 3.09
CA GLN A 25 10.41 -6.75 3.40
C GLN A 25 10.66 -5.42 2.71
N GLY A 26 11.55 -4.60 3.29
CA GLY A 26 11.74 -3.24 2.85
C GLY A 26 12.16 -3.10 1.39
N ASP A 27 13.03 -3.99 0.89
CA ASP A 27 13.45 -3.95 -0.51
C ASP A 27 12.27 -4.18 -1.47
N LYS A 28 11.32 -5.02 -1.08
CA LYS A 28 10.13 -5.28 -1.90
C LYS A 28 9.17 -4.11 -1.89
N ILE A 29 9.03 -3.46 -0.73
CA ILE A 29 8.23 -2.23 -0.63
C ILE A 29 8.82 -1.18 -1.56
N ALA A 30 10.12 -0.98 -1.49
CA ALA A 30 10.81 0.01 -2.31
C ALA A 30 10.63 -0.27 -3.80
N LYS A 31 10.78 -1.53 -4.22
CA LYS A 31 10.60 -1.91 -5.64
C LYS A 31 9.19 -1.59 -6.12
N THR A 32 8.18 -1.92 -5.33
CA THR A 32 6.79 -1.65 -5.68
C THR A 32 6.54 -0.15 -5.80
N VAL A 33 7.01 0.62 -4.82
CA VAL A 33 6.84 2.07 -4.80
C VAL A 33 7.54 2.72 -5.99
N ILE A 34 8.77 2.30 -6.28
CA ILE A 34 9.51 2.82 -7.43
C ILE A 34 8.79 2.50 -8.74
N ALA A 35 8.31 1.28 -8.88
CA ALA A 35 7.58 0.88 -10.09
C ALA A 35 6.33 1.72 -10.29
N PHE A 36 5.56 1.94 -9.24
CA PHE A 36 4.38 2.81 -9.30
C PHE A 36 4.75 4.24 -9.68
N SER A 37 5.77 4.78 -9.02
CA SER A 37 6.22 6.15 -9.25
C SER A 37 6.68 6.37 -10.71
N ASN A 38 7.28 5.36 -11.31
CA ASN A 38 7.80 5.44 -12.67
C ASN A 38 6.77 5.15 -13.75
N THR A 39 5.58 4.74 -13.37
CA THR A 39 4.53 4.40 -14.35
C THR A 39 3.31 5.29 -14.13
N SER A 40 2.22 4.72 -13.69
CA SER A 40 0.94 5.44 -13.58
C SER A 40 0.57 5.81 -12.14
N GLY A 41 1.49 5.58 -11.20
CA GLY A 41 1.13 5.59 -9.79
C GLY A 41 0.45 4.28 -9.41
N GLY A 42 0.04 4.17 -8.17
CA GLY A 42 -0.65 2.96 -7.73
C GLY A 42 -0.88 2.92 -6.24
N GLN A 43 -1.51 1.85 -5.81
CA GLN A 43 -1.79 1.61 -4.41
C GLN A 43 -1.24 0.25 -4.00
N LEU A 44 -0.49 0.24 -2.90
CA LEU A 44 -0.12 -0.99 -2.21
C LEU A 44 -1.01 -1.11 -0.98
N ILE A 45 -1.81 -2.16 -0.94
CA ILE A 45 -2.79 -2.36 0.13
C ILE A 45 -2.35 -3.51 1.01
N ILE A 46 -2.16 -3.23 2.28
CA ILE A 46 -1.76 -4.23 3.28
C ILE A 46 -3.00 -4.69 4.04
N GLY A 47 -3.17 -5.97 4.16
CA GLY A 47 -4.32 -6.59 4.83
C GLY A 47 -5.21 -7.39 3.90
N VAL A 48 -4.79 -7.62 2.66
CA VAL A 48 -5.54 -8.39 1.68
C VAL A 48 -4.71 -9.60 1.26
N GLY A 49 -5.31 -10.77 1.33
CA GLY A 49 -4.63 -12.01 0.95
C GLY A 49 -4.56 -12.19 -0.57
N ASP A 50 -3.73 -13.15 -1.00
CA ASP A 50 -3.54 -13.46 -2.42
C ASP A 50 -4.85 -13.89 -3.10
N ASP A 51 -5.75 -14.48 -2.34
CA ASP A 51 -7.08 -14.89 -2.82
C ASP A 51 -8.09 -13.73 -2.80
N ARG A 52 -7.62 -12.52 -2.56
CA ARG A 52 -8.45 -11.30 -2.44
C ARG A 52 -9.33 -11.27 -1.21
N THR A 53 -9.07 -12.15 -0.24
CA THR A 53 -9.78 -12.12 1.02
C THR A 53 -9.31 -10.94 1.87
N ILE A 54 -10.26 -10.22 2.43
CA ILE A 54 -9.96 -9.11 3.34
C ILE A 54 -9.57 -9.72 4.69
N LYS A 55 -8.28 -9.64 5.01
CA LYS A 55 -7.75 -10.17 6.28
C LYS A 55 -7.69 -9.10 7.35
N GLY A 56 -7.37 -7.89 6.94
CA GLY A 56 -7.16 -6.78 7.85
C GLY A 56 -5.79 -6.81 8.51
N ILE A 57 -5.40 -5.66 9.02
CA ILE A 57 -4.18 -5.52 9.83
C ILE A 57 -4.46 -6.15 11.20
N ASP A 58 -3.48 -6.87 11.74
CA ASP A 58 -3.58 -7.42 13.09
C ASP A 58 -3.91 -6.30 14.07
N PRO A 59 -4.95 -6.45 14.91
CA PRO A 59 -5.34 -5.40 15.85
C PRO A 59 -4.24 -4.99 16.83
N ASP A 60 -3.26 -5.85 17.06
CA ASP A 60 -2.14 -5.54 17.96
C ASP A 60 -1.07 -4.67 17.29
N VAL A 61 -1.15 -4.44 15.98
CA VAL A 61 -0.21 -3.60 15.27
C VAL A 61 -0.54 -2.13 15.52
N ASP A 62 0.48 -1.37 15.91
CA ASP A 62 0.36 0.07 16.02
C ASP A 62 0.48 0.69 14.63
N ILE A 63 -0.58 1.29 14.14
CA ILE A 63 -0.64 1.85 12.80
C ILE A 63 0.35 3.01 12.64
N PHE A 64 0.56 3.81 13.68
CA PHE A 64 1.52 4.91 13.60
C PHE A 64 2.95 4.40 13.46
N GLU A 65 3.30 3.35 14.19
CA GLU A 65 4.61 2.72 14.04
C GLU A 65 4.76 2.08 12.66
N LEU A 66 3.72 1.44 12.18
CA LEU A 66 3.71 0.85 10.84
C LEU A 66 3.97 1.92 9.78
N GLN A 67 3.28 3.03 9.86
CA GLN A 67 3.44 4.15 8.93
C GLN A 67 4.86 4.71 8.98
N ASP A 68 5.39 4.95 10.18
CA ASP A 68 6.74 5.47 10.35
C ASP A 68 7.77 4.52 9.77
N ARG A 69 7.59 3.23 9.97
CA ARG A 69 8.49 2.21 9.44
C ARG A 69 8.50 2.21 7.92
N VAL A 70 7.33 2.26 7.31
CA VAL A 70 7.22 2.28 5.85
C VAL A 70 7.79 3.57 5.29
N ALA A 71 7.51 4.70 5.92
CA ALA A 71 8.06 5.99 5.51
C ALA A 71 9.60 5.98 5.54
N SER A 72 10.18 5.40 6.59
CA SER A 72 11.64 5.29 6.71
C SER A 72 12.23 4.39 5.63
N ILE A 73 11.58 3.27 5.34
CA ILE A 73 12.02 2.37 4.28
C ILE A 73 12.05 3.07 2.94
N ILE A 74 10.98 3.80 2.62
CA ILE A 74 10.87 4.50 1.35
C ILE A 74 11.91 5.61 1.28
N TYR A 75 12.09 6.36 2.36
CA TYR A 75 13.08 7.44 2.42
C TYR A 75 14.49 6.90 2.18
N ASP A 76 14.82 5.77 2.80
CA ASP A 76 16.17 5.20 2.74
C ASP A 76 16.47 4.51 1.41
N LEU A 77 15.48 3.90 0.79
CA LEU A 77 15.70 3.00 -0.36
C LEU A 77 15.26 3.59 -1.70
N CYS A 78 14.54 4.69 -1.72
CA CYS A 78 14.06 5.29 -2.96
C CYS A 78 14.81 6.58 -3.25
N TYR A 79 15.33 6.68 -4.48
CA TYR A 79 16.03 7.89 -4.91
C TYR A 79 15.63 8.19 -6.36
N PRO A 80 15.23 9.42 -6.68
CA PRO A 80 15.00 10.52 -5.72
C PRO A 80 13.87 10.20 -4.75
N ASN A 81 13.74 10.99 -3.71
CA ASN A 81 12.74 10.74 -2.68
C ASN A 81 11.33 10.71 -3.26
N ILE A 82 10.59 9.70 -2.85
CA ILE A 82 9.18 9.53 -3.19
C ILE A 82 8.38 9.84 -1.93
N LEU A 83 7.33 10.65 -2.07
CA LEU A 83 6.49 11.05 -0.95
C LEU A 83 5.09 10.44 -1.13
N PRO A 84 4.88 9.21 -0.66
CA PRO A 84 3.56 8.60 -0.75
C PRO A 84 2.61 9.19 0.27
N GLU A 85 1.34 8.95 0.06
CA GLU A 85 0.34 9.18 1.09
C GLU A 85 0.03 7.86 1.79
N PHE A 86 -0.21 7.94 3.08
CA PHE A 86 -0.59 6.78 3.88
C PHE A 86 -1.97 7.03 4.48
N TYR A 87 -2.82 6.04 4.41
CA TYR A 87 -4.09 6.12 5.10
C TYR A 87 -4.62 4.72 5.41
N THR A 88 -5.61 4.67 6.24
CA THR A 88 -6.29 3.44 6.58
C THR A 88 -7.74 3.52 6.14
N THR A 89 -8.33 2.38 5.88
CA THR A 89 -9.76 2.30 5.63
C THR A 89 -10.29 1.02 6.27
N ASN A 90 -11.53 1.06 6.68
CA ASN A 90 -12.20 -0.08 7.28
C ASN A 90 -13.11 -0.72 6.25
N VAL A 91 -12.93 -2.01 6.03
CA VAL A 91 -13.77 -2.80 5.14
C VAL A 91 -14.29 -4.00 5.92
N ASP A 92 -15.60 -4.07 6.08
CA ASP A 92 -16.26 -5.14 6.82
C ASP A 92 -15.68 -5.33 8.24
N GLY A 93 -15.39 -4.23 8.91
CA GLY A 93 -14.86 -4.28 10.27
C GLY A 93 -13.36 -4.56 10.35
N LYS A 94 -12.68 -4.66 9.22
CA LYS A 94 -11.25 -4.97 9.18
C LYS A 94 -10.49 -3.78 8.61
N LEU A 95 -9.37 -3.46 9.26
CA LEU A 95 -8.58 -2.29 8.90
C LEU A 95 -7.56 -2.65 7.83
N LEU A 96 -7.53 -1.86 6.77
CA LEU A 96 -6.52 -1.96 5.72
C LEU A 96 -5.60 -0.75 5.80
N PHE A 97 -4.31 -0.96 5.52
CA PHE A 97 -3.33 0.11 5.44
C PHE A 97 -2.96 0.30 3.98
N ILE A 98 -3.07 1.54 3.50
CA ILE A 98 -2.91 1.84 2.08
C ILE A 98 -1.74 2.80 1.90
N ILE A 99 -0.85 2.43 0.98
CA ILE A 99 0.27 3.26 0.55
C ILE A 99 -0.08 3.73 -0.86
N GLU A 100 -0.40 5.00 -0.98
CA GLU A 100 -0.78 5.62 -2.24
C GLU A 100 0.45 6.28 -2.86
N VAL A 101 0.85 5.83 -4.05
CA VAL A 101 2.02 6.36 -4.74
C VAL A 101 1.55 7.07 -5.99
N TYR A 102 1.92 8.33 -6.13
CA TYR A 102 1.60 9.10 -7.32
C TYR A 102 2.72 8.96 -8.34
N ARG A 103 2.33 9.02 -9.60
CA ARG A 103 3.32 9.06 -10.67
C ARG A 103 4.28 10.20 -10.40
N TRP A 104 5.58 9.90 -10.42
CA TRP A 104 6.60 10.93 -10.27
C TRP A 104 6.58 11.78 -11.51
N ASN A 105 5.92 12.89 -11.39
CA ASN A 105 5.75 13.78 -12.51
C ASN A 105 6.63 14.98 -12.32
N LEU A 106 7.38 15.24 -13.31
CA LEU A 106 8.34 16.31 -13.28
C LEU A 106 7.76 17.63 -13.69
N LEU A 107 6.53 17.62 -14.05
CA LEU A 107 5.82 18.79 -14.55
C LEU A 107 6.37 19.22 -15.87
#